data_19a70e0142033968dc5ff82bd660fe04
#
_entry.id   19a70e0142033968dc5ff82bd660fe04
#
_cell.length_a   1.000
_cell.length_b   1.000
_cell.length_c   1.000
_cell.angle_alpha   90.00
_cell.angle_beta   90.00
_cell.angle_gamma   90.00
#
_symmetry.space_group_name_H-M   'P 1'
#
loop_
_entity.id
_entity.type
_entity.pdbx_description
1 polymer ?
#
loop_
_entity_poly.entity_id
_entity_poly.type
_entity_poly.pdbx_seq_one_letter_code
_entity_poly.pdbx_strand_id
1 'polypeptide(L)'
;TEIYTLSLHDPLPIWKYLSAVLLFGVLSVSADKPYRLRVSVLDVGQGLSVVVQTPSHALVYDAGPSFSSGYDTGKSVVAPFLRSNGISMLDMLVVSHSDNDHAGGAAALVQRFHPLQLMVGEPVDLGSVAETEHCQRGMSWWWDGVQFSFLHPGHRQENSKNNRSCVLQIQYAGQSILLPGDIEAGVEQRLLE
;
A
#
# COMPACT_ATOMS: atom_id res chain seq x y z
N THR A 1 -21.10 64.01 -40.32
CA THR A 1 -20.91 63.79 -38.87
C THR A 1 -21.01 62.29 -38.61
N GLU A 2 -19.88 61.61 -38.56
CA GLU A 2 -19.83 60.15 -38.19
C GLU A 2 -19.82 60.00 -36.69
N ILE A 3 -20.76 59.27 -36.16
CA ILE A 3 -20.88 58.95 -34.75
C ILE A 3 -20.21 57.58 -34.56
N TYR A 4 -19.03 57.55 -33.94
CA TYR A 4 -18.38 56.30 -33.50
C TYR A 4 -19.02 55.82 -32.20
N THR A 5 -19.81 54.77 -32.25
CA THR A 5 -20.29 54.07 -31.08
C THR A 5 -19.19 53.09 -30.58
N LEU A 6 -18.54 53.42 -29.47
CA LEU A 6 -17.67 52.47 -28.76
C LEU A 6 -18.55 51.34 -28.15
N SER A 7 -18.41 50.16 -28.70
CA SER A 7 -19.00 48.94 -28.12
C SER A 7 -18.16 48.48 -26.92
N LEU A 8 -18.68 48.65 -25.70
CA LEU A 8 -18.11 48.18 -24.44
C LEU A 8 -18.45 46.73 -24.12
N HIS A 9 -18.21 45.78 -25.04
CA HIS A 9 -18.65 44.40 -24.85
C HIS A 9 -17.58 43.33 -24.94
N ASP A 10 -16.31 43.69 -24.88
CA ASP A 10 -15.28 42.69 -24.64
C ASP A 10 -14.85 42.73 -23.18
N PRO A 11 -15.19 41.64 -22.39
CA PRO A 11 -14.64 41.52 -21.04
C PRO A 11 -13.13 41.45 -21.15
N LEU A 12 -12.48 42.34 -20.42
CA LEU A 12 -11.03 42.48 -20.40
C LEU A 12 -10.36 41.09 -20.31
N PRO A 13 -9.33 40.81 -21.12
CA PRO A 13 -8.70 39.47 -21.17
C PRO A 13 -8.13 39.00 -19.82
N ILE A 14 -7.93 39.91 -18.89
CA ILE A 14 -7.46 39.68 -17.52
C ILE A 14 -8.40 38.70 -16.74
N TRP A 15 -9.71 38.78 -16.95
CA TRP A 15 -10.65 37.89 -16.24
C TRP A 15 -10.54 36.43 -16.69
N LYS A 16 -10.20 36.20 -17.95
CA LYS A 16 -9.96 34.83 -18.50
C LYS A 16 -8.72 34.19 -17.87
N TYR A 17 -7.71 34.99 -17.58
CA TYR A 17 -6.49 34.52 -16.93
C TYR A 17 -6.64 34.39 -15.41
N LEU A 18 -7.40 35.28 -14.76
CA LEU A 18 -7.70 35.19 -13.33
C LEU A 18 -8.50 33.93 -12.98
N SER A 19 -9.50 33.56 -13.81
CA SER A 19 -10.26 32.31 -13.60
C SER A 19 -9.39 31.07 -13.83
N ALA A 20 -8.50 31.08 -14.82
CA ALA A 20 -7.55 29.99 -15.07
C ALA A 20 -6.52 29.85 -13.93
N VAL A 21 -5.98 30.97 -13.42
CA VAL A 21 -5.03 30.97 -12.30
C VAL A 21 -5.70 30.52 -11.00
N LEU A 22 -6.95 30.95 -10.73
CA LEU A 22 -7.73 30.48 -9.59
C LEU A 22 -8.04 28.98 -9.71
N LEU A 23 -8.45 28.50 -10.88
CA LEU A 23 -8.72 27.08 -11.11
C LEU A 23 -7.44 26.24 -10.96
N PHE A 24 -6.30 26.72 -11.47
CA PHE A 24 -5.02 26.05 -11.32
C PHE A 24 -4.51 26.05 -9.87
N GLY A 25 -4.72 27.13 -9.14
CA GLY A 25 -4.38 27.26 -7.71
C GLY A 25 -5.19 26.31 -6.83
N VAL A 26 -6.47 26.10 -7.13
CA VAL A 26 -7.34 25.16 -6.39
C VAL A 26 -6.98 23.70 -6.68
N LEU A 27 -6.53 23.39 -7.90
CA LEU A 27 -6.11 22.03 -8.28
C LEU A 27 -4.74 21.63 -7.72
N SER A 28 -3.96 22.59 -7.23
CA SER A 28 -2.59 22.36 -6.71
C SER A 28 -2.51 22.27 -5.19
N VAL A 29 -3.62 22.35 -4.47
CA VAL A 29 -3.63 22.11 -3.02
C VAL A 29 -3.63 20.61 -2.80
N SER A 30 -2.43 20.01 -2.80
CA SER A 30 -2.22 18.72 -2.17
C SER A 30 -2.52 18.91 -0.68
N ALA A 31 -3.67 18.42 -0.22
CA ALA A 31 -3.94 18.41 1.20
C ALA A 31 -2.86 17.56 1.89
N ASP A 32 -1.95 18.21 2.63
CA ASP A 32 -0.96 17.52 3.43
C ASP A 32 -1.69 16.51 4.32
N LYS A 33 -1.31 15.23 4.19
CA LYS A 33 -1.88 14.20 5.05
C LYS A 33 -1.51 14.52 6.50
N PRO A 34 -2.46 14.45 7.44
CA PRO A 34 -2.24 14.85 8.84
C PRO A 34 -1.31 13.89 9.61
N TYR A 35 -0.76 12.88 8.94
CA TYR A 35 0.11 11.85 9.53
C TYR A 35 1.38 11.66 8.70
N ARG A 36 2.46 11.29 9.37
CA ARG A 36 3.72 10.86 8.74
C ARG A 36 3.77 9.34 8.54
N LEU A 37 3.16 8.60 9.44
CA LEU A 37 2.98 7.15 9.38
C LEU A 37 1.59 6.81 9.91
N ARG A 38 0.85 6.03 9.17
CA ARG A 38 -0.42 5.45 9.60
C ARG A 38 -0.40 3.95 9.33
N VAL A 39 -0.64 3.17 10.37
CA VAL A 39 -0.76 1.71 10.29
C VAL A 39 -2.20 1.36 10.67
N SER A 40 -2.89 0.65 9.80
CA SER A 40 -4.28 0.24 9.97
C SER A 40 -4.36 -1.28 9.85
N VAL A 41 -4.73 -1.94 10.94
CA VAL A 41 -5.03 -3.37 10.93
C VAL A 41 -6.50 -3.52 10.59
N LEU A 42 -6.81 -4.29 9.55
CA LEU A 42 -8.18 -4.46 9.05
C LEU A 42 -8.79 -5.73 9.63
N ASP A 43 -10.08 -5.65 9.97
CA ASP A 43 -10.85 -6.83 10.36
C ASP A 43 -11.20 -7.64 9.11
N VAL A 44 -10.46 -8.69 8.88
CA VAL A 44 -10.64 -9.67 7.78
C VAL A 44 -11.18 -11.01 8.28
N GLY A 45 -11.62 -11.06 9.56
CA GLY A 45 -11.99 -12.29 10.23
C GLY A 45 -10.76 -13.09 10.65
N GLN A 46 -10.74 -14.39 10.37
CA GLN A 46 -9.54 -15.19 10.60
C GLN A 46 -8.52 -14.89 9.50
N GLY A 47 -7.39 -14.31 9.86
CA GLY A 47 -6.31 -13.92 8.97
C GLY A 47 -5.75 -12.54 9.26
N LEU A 48 -4.91 -12.03 8.38
CA LEU A 48 -4.23 -10.75 8.54
C LEU A 48 -4.37 -9.87 7.30
N SER A 49 -4.58 -8.59 7.53
CA SER A 49 -4.34 -7.54 6.53
C SER A 49 -4.00 -6.24 7.21
N VAL A 50 -2.88 -5.66 6.86
CA VAL A 50 -2.39 -4.39 7.43
C VAL A 50 -2.11 -3.42 6.30
N VAL A 51 -2.67 -2.22 6.39
CA VAL A 51 -2.39 -1.13 5.47
C VAL A 51 -1.46 -0.13 6.13
N VAL A 52 -0.32 0.12 5.51
CA VAL A 52 0.69 1.09 5.96
C VAL A 52 0.72 2.24 4.97
N GLN A 53 0.55 3.45 5.48
CA GLN A 53 0.53 4.67 4.69
C GLN A 53 1.57 5.67 5.21
N THR A 54 2.33 6.23 4.30
CA THR A 54 3.10 7.44 4.50
C THR A 54 2.48 8.58 3.69
N PRO A 55 2.94 9.83 3.76
CA PRO A 55 2.36 10.91 2.96
C PRO A 55 2.24 10.61 1.47
N SER A 56 3.25 9.95 0.88
CA SER A 56 3.30 9.73 -0.57
C SER A 56 3.15 8.27 -1.00
N HIS A 57 3.23 7.30 -0.06
CA HIS A 57 3.27 5.88 -0.40
C HIS A 57 2.23 5.06 0.39
N ALA A 58 1.85 3.92 -0.17
CA ALA A 58 0.96 2.95 0.44
C ALA A 58 1.45 1.51 0.23
N LEU A 59 1.48 0.76 1.32
CA LEU A 59 1.81 -0.66 1.35
C LEU A 59 0.65 -1.44 1.96
N VAL A 60 0.36 -2.60 1.42
CA VAL A 60 -0.50 -3.62 2.05
C VAL A 60 0.36 -4.81 2.43
N TYR A 61 0.26 -5.24 3.67
CA TYR A 61 0.87 -6.45 4.18
C TYR A 61 -0.23 -7.46 4.48
N ASP A 62 -0.27 -8.53 3.72
CA ASP A 62 -1.30 -9.55 3.65
C ASP A 62 -2.70 -9.01 3.24
N ALA A 63 -3.56 -9.88 2.76
CA ALA A 63 -4.84 -9.50 2.18
C ALA A 63 -6.04 -10.28 2.75
N GLY A 64 -5.79 -11.09 3.79
CA GLY A 64 -6.79 -11.95 4.40
C GLY A 64 -7.28 -13.07 3.49
N PRO A 65 -8.33 -13.80 3.93
CA PRO A 65 -8.79 -14.99 3.25
C PRO A 65 -9.66 -14.75 2.01
N SER A 66 -9.69 -15.77 1.16
CA SER A 66 -10.75 -15.96 0.17
C SER A 66 -11.48 -17.30 0.42
N PHE A 67 -12.73 -17.40 0.01
CA PHE A 67 -13.59 -18.53 0.27
C PHE A 67 -14.20 -19.09 -1.02
N SER A 68 -14.48 -20.36 -1.04
CA SER A 68 -15.14 -21.05 -2.17
C SER A 68 -16.54 -20.50 -2.49
N SER A 69 -17.17 -19.79 -1.56
CA SER A 69 -18.42 -19.05 -1.78
C SER A 69 -18.28 -17.85 -2.70
N GLY A 70 -17.04 -17.49 -3.10
CA GLY A 70 -16.72 -16.30 -3.86
C GLY A 70 -16.49 -15.04 -3.00
N TYR A 71 -16.62 -15.14 -1.67
CA TYR A 71 -16.23 -14.06 -0.77
C TYR A 71 -14.71 -13.96 -0.70
N ASP A 72 -14.18 -12.76 -0.77
CA ASP A 72 -12.78 -12.42 -0.86
C ASP A 72 -12.55 -11.11 -0.08
N THR A 73 -11.73 -11.16 0.95
CA THR A 73 -11.47 -10.01 1.83
C THR A 73 -10.68 -8.92 1.13
N GLY A 74 -9.83 -9.25 0.18
CA GLY A 74 -9.17 -8.27 -0.68
C GLY A 74 -10.18 -7.39 -1.39
N LYS A 75 -11.26 -7.99 -1.94
CA LYS A 75 -12.36 -7.27 -2.60
C LYS A 75 -13.28 -6.54 -1.63
N SER A 76 -13.65 -7.23 -0.54
CA SER A 76 -14.79 -6.83 0.29
C SER A 76 -14.41 -5.94 1.46
N VAL A 77 -13.14 -5.99 1.90
CA VAL A 77 -12.61 -5.24 3.04
C VAL A 77 -11.47 -4.32 2.61
N VAL A 78 -10.39 -4.90 2.07
CA VAL A 78 -9.16 -4.13 1.81
C VAL A 78 -9.37 -3.11 0.70
N ALA A 79 -9.94 -3.50 -0.43
CA ALA A 79 -10.14 -2.60 -1.56
C ALA A 79 -11.08 -1.40 -1.24
N PRO A 80 -12.21 -1.58 -0.54
CA PRO A 80 -13.01 -0.46 -0.05
C PRO A 80 -12.25 0.48 0.89
N PHE A 81 -11.48 -0.09 1.83
CA PHE A 81 -10.64 0.70 2.74
C PHE A 81 -9.62 1.55 1.98
N LEU A 82 -8.88 0.96 1.04
CA LEU A 82 -7.91 1.69 0.23
C LEU A 82 -8.57 2.87 -0.51
N ARG A 83 -9.71 2.62 -1.18
CA ARG A 83 -10.44 3.66 -1.91
C ARG A 83 -10.96 4.78 -1.00
N SER A 84 -11.51 4.44 0.16
CA SER A 84 -12.01 5.44 1.12
C SER A 84 -10.90 6.33 1.68
N ASN A 85 -9.66 5.85 1.64
CA ASN A 85 -8.47 6.61 2.01
C ASN A 85 -7.75 7.27 0.81
N GLY A 86 -8.39 7.29 -0.37
CA GLY A 86 -7.85 7.94 -1.57
C GLY A 86 -6.70 7.20 -2.23
N ILE A 87 -6.50 5.92 -1.91
CA ILE A 87 -5.45 5.09 -2.51
C ILE A 87 -6.02 4.46 -3.77
N SER A 88 -5.48 4.82 -4.92
CA SER A 88 -5.86 4.29 -6.24
C SER A 88 -4.84 3.30 -6.80
N MET A 89 -3.61 3.35 -6.32
CA MET A 89 -2.50 2.48 -6.68
C MET A 89 -1.71 2.13 -5.43
N LEU A 90 -1.13 0.94 -5.38
CA LEU A 90 -0.25 0.52 -4.30
C LEU A 90 1.21 0.62 -4.76
N ASP A 91 2.07 1.13 -3.90
CA ASP A 91 3.51 1.07 -4.13
C ASP A 91 4.04 -0.35 -3.88
N MET A 92 3.50 -1.02 -2.86
CA MET A 92 3.93 -2.38 -2.54
C MET A 92 2.77 -3.22 -1.97
N LEU A 93 2.70 -4.47 -2.39
CA LEU A 93 1.94 -5.54 -1.74
C LEU A 93 2.94 -6.59 -1.23
N VAL A 94 2.90 -6.86 0.06
CA VAL A 94 3.66 -7.92 0.71
C VAL A 94 2.71 -9.06 1.04
N VAL A 95 3.00 -10.26 0.61
CA VAL A 95 2.32 -11.49 1.04
C VAL A 95 3.30 -12.28 1.89
N SER A 96 3.02 -12.33 3.19
CA SER A 96 3.94 -12.93 4.16
C SER A 96 4.25 -14.39 3.83
N HIS A 97 3.22 -15.19 3.57
CA HIS A 97 3.32 -16.58 3.16
C HIS A 97 2.06 -17.01 2.38
N SER A 98 2.02 -18.25 1.87
CA SER A 98 1.00 -18.68 0.91
C SER A 98 -0.31 -19.18 1.53
N ASP A 99 -0.49 -19.19 2.84
CA ASP A 99 -1.71 -19.66 3.45
C ASP A 99 -2.89 -18.72 3.16
N ASN A 100 -4.05 -19.29 2.99
CA ASN A 100 -5.21 -18.58 2.47
C ASN A 100 -5.64 -17.38 3.31
N ASP A 101 -5.48 -17.45 4.61
CA ASP A 101 -5.84 -16.38 5.54
C ASP A 101 -4.89 -15.17 5.50
N HIS A 102 -3.82 -15.25 4.71
CA HIS A 102 -2.88 -14.16 4.41
C HIS A 102 -2.89 -13.81 2.91
N ALA A 103 -2.82 -14.82 2.04
CA ALA A 103 -2.68 -14.65 0.60
C ALA A 103 -4.00 -14.57 -0.16
N GLY A 104 -5.11 -15.02 0.43
CA GLY A 104 -6.38 -15.29 -0.27
C GLY A 104 -6.94 -14.09 -1.04
N GLY A 105 -6.87 -12.90 -0.47
CA GLY A 105 -7.35 -11.67 -1.11
C GLY A 105 -6.35 -10.98 -2.04
N ALA A 106 -5.10 -11.47 -2.11
CA ALA A 106 -4.00 -10.76 -2.78
C ALA A 106 -4.23 -10.61 -4.29
N ALA A 107 -4.71 -11.64 -4.98
CA ALA A 107 -4.97 -11.58 -6.42
C ALA A 107 -5.97 -10.47 -6.81
N ALA A 108 -6.99 -10.24 -5.96
CA ALA A 108 -7.95 -9.17 -6.19
C ALA A 108 -7.33 -7.78 -6.03
N LEU A 109 -6.38 -7.62 -5.11
CA LEU A 109 -5.64 -6.35 -4.93
C LEU A 109 -4.69 -6.10 -6.09
N VAL A 110 -3.98 -7.13 -6.57
CA VAL A 110 -3.12 -7.04 -7.76
C VAL A 110 -3.91 -6.54 -8.96
N GLN A 111 -5.07 -7.13 -9.24
CA GLN A 111 -5.92 -6.73 -10.38
C GLN A 111 -6.47 -5.30 -10.27
N ARG A 112 -6.70 -4.79 -9.05
CA ARG A 112 -7.38 -3.51 -8.84
C ARG A 112 -6.47 -2.33 -8.60
N PHE A 113 -5.33 -2.56 -7.98
CA PHE A 113 -4.43 -1.50 -7.51
C PHE A 113 -3.06 -1.55 -8.17
N HIS A 114 -2.79 -2.57 -9.01
CA HIS A 114 -1.56 -2.68 -9.79
C HIS A 114 -0.31 -2.32 -8.97
N PRO A 115 0.02 -3.08 -7.91
CA PRO A 115 1.17 -2.78 -7.07
C PRO A 115 2.44 -2.65 -7.91
N LEU A 116 3.25 -1.64 -7.62
CA LEU A 116 4.54 -1.44 -8.30
C LEU A 116 5.54 -2.54 -7.93
N GLN A 117 5.45 -3.06 -6.70
CA GLN A 117 6.27 -4.16 -6.20
C GLN A 117 5.40 -5.20 -5.51
N LEU A 118 5.69 -6.47 -5.76
CA LEU A 118 5.05 -7.62 -5.15
C LEU A 118 6.10 -8.45 -4.43
N MET A 119 6.10 -8.36 -3.10
CA MET A 119 7.03 -9.07 -2.24
C MET A 119 6.36 -10.29 -1.64
N VAL A 120 7.00 -11.44 -1.71
CA VAL A 120 6.44 -12.71 -1.21
C VAL A 120 7.47 -13.47 -0.38
N GLY A 121 7.02 -14.14 0.69
CA GLY A 121 7.87 -15.04 1.47
C GLY A 121 8.13 -16.37 0.75
N GLU A 122 7.15 -16.82 -0.02
CA GLU A 122 7.22 -18.02 -0.86
C GLU A 122 6.33 -17.83 -2.10
N PRO A 123 6.42 -18.69 -3.12
CA PRO A 123 5.57 -18.59 -4.31
C PRO A 123 4.09 -18.61 -3.98
N VAL A 124 3.35 -17.63 -4.49
CA VAL A 124 1.90 -17.47 -4.32
C VAL A 124 1.26 -17.32 -5.69
N ASP A 125 0.11 -17.94 -5.90
CA ASP A 125 -0.67 -17.73 -7.12
C ASP A 125 -1.43 -16.40 -7.04
N LEU A 126 -0.90 -15.38 -7.71
CA LEU A 126 -1.49 -14.04 -7.80
C LEU A 126 -2.18 -13.79 -9.16
N GLY A 127 -2.39 -14.85 -9.95
CA GLY A 127 -2.86 -14.75 -11.33
C GLY A 127 -1.72 -14.46 -12.32
N SER A 128 -2.04 -14.40 -13.60
CA SER A 128 -1.06 -14.39 -14.71
C SER A 128 -0.29 -13.08 -14.93
N VAL A 129 -0.35 -12.10 -14.03
CA VAL A 129 -0.01 -10.71 -14.37
C VAL A 129 1.16 -10.14 -13.57
N ALA A 130 1.72 -10.86 -12.58
CA ALA A 130 2.65 -10.21 -11.67
C ALA A 130 3.97 -10.96 -11.50
N GLU A 131 5.06 -10.29 -11.81
CA GLU A 131 6.39 -10.68 -11.31
C GLU A 131 6.44 -10.47 -9.80
N THR A 132 6.85 -11.50 -9.06
CA THR A 132 7.01 -11.44 -7.62
C THR A 132 8.49 -11.49 -7.26
N GLU A 133 8.87 -10.71 -6.27
CA GLU A 133 10.18 -10.74 -5.65
C GLU A 133 10.10 -11.42 -4.28
N HIS A 134 11.12 -12.20 -3.94
CA HIS A 134 11.19 -12.80 -2.60
C HIS A 134 11.73 -11.79 -1.60
N CYS A 135 11.00 -11.59 -0.48
CA CYS A 135 11.55 -10.86 0.65
C CYS A 135 12.75 -11.61 1.24
N GLN A 136 13.78 -10.85 1.61
CA GLN A 136 15.01 -11.40 2.18
C GLN A 136 15.50 -10.52 3.33
N ARG A 137 16.03 -11.15 4.38
CA ARG A 137 16.69 -10.45 5.48
C ARG A 137 17.74 -9.48 4.97
N GLY A 138 17.66 -8.22 5.43
CA GLY A 138 18.58 -7.15 5.05
C GLY A 138 18.10 -6.26 3.92
N MET A 139 17.05 -6.62 3.19
CA MET A 139 16.39 -5.67 2.28
C MET A 139 15.76 -4.55 3.08
N SER A 140 16.03 -3.31 2.70
CA SER A 140 15.49 -2.13 3.39
C SER A 140 15.33 -0.95 2.43
N TRP A 141 14.35 -0.08 2.74
CA TRP A 141 14.10 1.14 1.98
C TRP A 141 13.52 2.24 2.88
N TRP A 142 13.42 3.44 2.34
CA TRP A 142 12.88 4.60 3.02
C TRP A 142 11.74 5.24 2.22
N TRP A 143 10.62 5.51 2.89
CA TRP A 143 9.52 6.31 2.35
C TRP A 143 9.16 7.43 3.31
N ASP A 144 9.21 8.67 2.87
CA ASP A 144 8.80 9.86 3.64
C ASP A 144 9.43 9.96 5.04
N GLY A 145 10.66 9.45 5.21
CA GLY A 145 11.37 9.43 6.49
C GLY A 145 11.02 8.24 7.40
N VAL A 146 10.24 7.29 6.90
CA VAL A 146 9.95 5.99 7.55
C VAL A 146 10.87 4.94 6.97
N GLN A 147 11.53 4.17 7.82
CA GLN A 147 12.37 3.04 7.41
C GLN A 147 11.56 1.74 7.45
N PHE A 148 11.73 0.95 6.41
CA PHE A 148 11.19 -0.40 6.28
C PHE A 148 12.34 -1.37 6.11
N SER A 149 12.26 -2.54 6.76
CA SER A 149 13.32 -3.55 6.69
C SER A 149 12.73 -4.95 6.81
N PHE A 150 13.10 -5.86 5.90
CA PHE A 150 12.80 -7.27 6.08
C PHE A 150 13.84 -7.91 7.00
N LEU A 151 13.36 -8.49 8.09
CA LEU A 151 14.18 -9.20 9.07
C LEU A 151 14.25 -10.70 8.78
N HIS A 152 13.30 -11.22 7.99
CA HIS A 152 13.15 -12.62 7.61
C HIS A 152 12.37 -12.70 6.28
N PRO A 153 12.53 -13.78 5.46
CA PRO A 153 13.40 -14.94 5.65
C PRO A 153 14.88 -14.65 5.46
N GLY A 154 15.69 -15.45 6.17
CA GLY A 154 17.15 -15.47 6.01
C GLY A 154 17.57 -16.49 4.93
N HIS A 155 18.87 -16.78 4.88
CA HIS A 155 19.45 -17.76 3.94
C HIS A 155 19.12 -19.22 4.30
N ARG A 156 18.62 -19.47 5.49
CA ARG A 156 18.27 -20.83 5.94
C ARG A 156 16.95 -21.27 5.32
N GLN A 157 16.94 -22.48 4.76
CA GLN A 157 15.73 -23.08 4.25
C GLN A 157 14.81 -23.47 5.42
N GLU A 158 13.59 -22.90 5.43
CA GLU A 158 12.59 -23.19 6.44
C GLU A 158 11.64 -24.30 5.96
N ASN A 159 11.26 -25.19 6.87
CA ASN A 159 10.47 -26.39 6.54
C ASN A 159 8.95 -26.14 6.52
N SER A 160 8.45 -25.15 7.26
CA SER A 160 7.03 -24.78 7.25
C SER A 160 6.81 -23.52 6.42
N LYS A 161 5.59 -23.37 5.87
CA LYS A 161 5.17 -22.17 5.16
C LYS A 161 5.20 -20.94 6.10
N ASN A 162 4.67 -21.10 7.31
CA ASN A 162 4.66 -20.08 8.33
C ASN A 162 6.06 -19.51 8.57
N ASN A 163 7.05 -20.39 8.67
CA ASN A 163 8.45 -20.01 8.89
C ASN A 163 9.14 -19.41 7.65
N ARG A 164 8.45 -19.28 6.52
CA ARG A 164 8.92 -18.51 5.35
C ARG A 164 8.32 -17.11 5.28
N SER A 165 7.51 -16.73 6.29
CA SER A 165 6.87 -15.41 6.31
C SER A 165 7.88 -14.28 6.17
N CYS A 166 7.52 -13.28 5.37
CA CYS A 166 8.20 -12.00 5.35
C CYS A 166 8.01 -11.30 6.69
N VAL A 167 9.02 -11.19 7.50
CA VAL A 167 8.96 -10.37 8.73
C VAL A 167 9.36 -8.94 8.39
N LEU A 168 8.42 -8.03 8.46
CA LEU A 168 8.63 -6.61 8.13
C LEU A 168 8.70 -5.77 9.40
N GLN A 169 9.80 -5.05 9.57
CA GLN A 169 9.96 -4.01 10.58
C GLN A 169 9.76 -2.64 9.95
N ILE A 170 9.01 -1.79 10.65
CA ILE A 170 8.74 -0.40 10.27
C ILE A 170 9.23 0.49 11.40
N GLN A 171 10.12 1.45 11.08
CA GLN A 171 10.71 2.32 12.10
C GLN A 171 10.46 3.79 11.75
N TYR A 172 9.95 4.53 12.74
CA TYR A 172 9.73 5.97 12.63
C TYR A 172 9.86 6.66 13.98
N ALA A 173 10.58 7.77 14.05
CA ALA A 173 10.73 8.61 15.25
C ALA A 173 11.13 7.84 16.53
N GLY A 174 12.02 6.85 16.40
CA GLY A 174 12.49 6.04 17.51
C GLY A 174 11.52 4.94 17.97
N GLN A 175 10.39 4.78 17.29
CA GLN A 175 9.44 3.70 17.52
C GLN A 175 9.56 2.64 16.43
N SER A 176 9.19 1.40 16.77
CA SER A 176 9.24 0.26 15.84
C SER A 176 7.95 -0.54 15.91
N ILE A 177 7.47 -0.94 14.74
CA ILE A 177 6.35 -1.87 14.57
C ILE A 177 6.89 -3.09 13.86
N LEU A 178 6.51 -4.28 14.32
CA LEU A 178 6.86 -5.54 13.69
C LEU A 178 5.61 -6.20 13.13
N LEU A 179 5.67 -6.61 11.87
CA LEU A 179 4.67 -7.44 11.20
C LEU A 179 5.33 -8.80 10.94
N PRO A 180 5.07 -9.80 11.81
CA PRO A 180 5.81 -11.06 11.78
C PRO A 180 5.26 -12.09 10.80
N GLY A 181 4.04 -11.90 10.27
CA GLY A 181 3.29 -13.00 9.67
C GLY A 181 3.07 -14.10 10.72
N ASP A 182 3.18 -15.35 10.29
CA ASP A 182 2.92 -16.53 11.14
C ASP A 182 4.20 -17.29 11.51
N ILE A 183 5.33 -16.57 11.69
CA ILE A 183 6.56 -17.24 12.14
C ILE A 183 6.34 -17.93 13.48
N GLU A 184 6.90 -19.12 13.61
CA GLU A 184 6.85 -19.90 14.85
C GLU A 184 7.97 -19.50 15.82
N ALA A 185 7.84 -19.89 17.08
CA ALA A 185 8.75 -19.56 18.17
C ALA A 185 10.24 -19.78 17.84
N GLY A 186 10.58 -20.80 17.04
CA GLY A 186 11.95 -21.06 16.63
C GLY A 186 12.55 -19.97 15.70
N VAL A 187 11.71 -19.32 14.89
CA VAL A 187 12.14 -18.17 14.07
C VAL A 187 12.17 -16.91 14.92
N GLU A 188 11.15 -16.68 15.75
CA GLU A 188 11.10 -15.54 16.67
C GLU A 188 12.37 -15.45 17.55
N GLN A 189 12.80 -16.60 18.10
CA GLN A 189 14.00 -16.63 18.93
C GLN A 189 15.26 -16.22 18.16
N ARG A 190 15.36 -16.61 16.88
CA ARG A 190 16.49 -16.21 16.01
C ARG A 190 16.48 -14.73 15.60
N LEU A 191 15.33 -14.07 15.68
CA LEU A 191 15.26 -12.63 15.42
C LEU A 191 15.79 -11.78 16.60
N LEU A 192 15.92 -12.38 17.78
CA LEU A 192 16.45 -11.73 18.98
C LEU A 192 17.99 -11.84 19.11
N GLU A 193 18.62 -12.68 18.29
CA GLU A 193 20.07 -12.87 18.19
C GLU A 193 20.70 -11.89 17.19
#